data_3671b2b60f88f49ebaa7dad0829d5b1a
#
_entry.id   3671b2b60f88f49ebaa7dad0829d5b1a
#
_cell.length_a   1.000
_cell.length_b   1.000
_cell.length_c   1.000
_cell.angle_alpha   90.00
_cell.angle_beta   90.00
_cell.angle_gamma   90.00
#
_symmetry.space_group_name_H-M   'P 1'
#
loop_
_entity.id
_entity.type
_entity.pdbx_description
1 polymer ?
#
loop_
_entity_poly.entity_id
_entity_poly.type
_entity_poly.pdbx_seq_one_letter_code
_entity_poly.pdbx_strand_id
1 'polypeptide(L)'
;MDQSHTKKEAFETRFDPEDYLKTYYSFDSTSSEKNDILMFLLRNFFKTFILDGVKGNTLIRIGNAPTIFELLSACESFKEIIVTNYMDRNCQELEKWLKKEPGAFDWTPVVKYVCELEGDRKKWAEKEEKLRRTVKQVLECDVTKFNPVTFASLPPADCLLLCYCLGTNSKDLSIYRAALKNVSSLLKPGGHLLMVTTMKCSHFIVGQHKFPCLFLEKEVLEEAVKEAGYDILQFEMSPTCYPASLVEHEGISYLVASKGMGKED
;
A
#
# COMPACT_ATOMS: atom_id res chain seq x y z
N MET A 1 12.66 -14.55 -24.71
CA MET A 1 12.97 -13.97 -23.38
C MET A 1 11.79 -13.12 -22.98
N ASP A 2 11.17 -13.44 -21.88
CA ASP A 2 9.93 -12.79 -21.42
C ASP A 2 10.25 -11.36 -20.96
N GLN A 3 9.60 -10.35 -21.57
CA GLN A 3 9.81 -8.93 -21.25
C GLN A 3 9.47 -8.59 -19.79
N SER A 4 8.75 -9.45 -19.09
CA SER A 4 8.42 -9.29 -17.66
C SER A 4 9.63 -9.54 -16.76
N HIS A 5 10.49 -10.50 -17.09
CA HIS A 5 11.71 -10.78 -16.34
C HIS A 5 12.71 -9.61 -16.37
N THR A 6 12.91 -9.00 -17.53
CA THR A 6 13.84 -7.87 -17.69
C THR A 6 13.38 -6.62 -16.94
N LYS A 7 12.06 -6.42 -16.77
CA LYS A 7 11.51 -5.27 -16.02
C LYS A 7 11.67 -5.45 -14.51
N LYS A 8 11.41 -6.64 -14.00
CA LYS A 8 11.60 -6.98 -12.57
C LYS A 8 13.07 -6.84 -12.18
N GLU A 9 13.98 -7.43 -12.97
CA GLU A 9 15.43 -7.34 -12.73
C GLU A 9 15.93 -5.88 -12.73
N ALA A 10 15.46 -5.06 -13.66
CA ALA A 10 15.83 -3.64 -13.72
C ALA A 10 15.33 -2.87 -12.50
N PHE A 11 14.13 -3.17 -12.00
CA PHE A 11 13.59 -2.57 -10.80
C PHE A 11 14.36 -3.05 -9.55
N GLU A 12 14.61 -4.35 -9.44
CA GLU A 12 15.38 -4.96 -8.34
C GLU A 12 16.80 -4.42 -8.22
N THR A 13 17.46 -4.12 -9.33
CA THR A 13 18.84 -3.59 -9.33
C THR A 13 18.94 -2.10 -9.04
N ARG A 14 17.90 -1.32 -9.33
CA ARG A 14 17.93 0.16 -9.27
C ARG A 14 17.16 0.74 -8.10
N PHE A 15 16.16 0.03 -7.59
CA PHE A 15 15.36 0.50 -6.46
C PHE A 15 16.10 0.24 -5.15
N ASP A 16 16.46 1.30 -4.44
CA ASP A 16 17.06 1.22 -3.12
C ASP A 16 15.98 1.45 -2.06
N PRO A 17 15.65 0.42 -1.24
CA PRO A 17 14.62 0.53 -0.21
C PRO A 17 14.95 1.59 0.86
N GLU A 18 16.20 1.73 1.25
CA GLU A 18 16.61 2.70 2.27
C GLU A 18 16.47 4.14 1.76
N ASP A 19 16.93 4.43 0.54
CA ASP A 19 16.76 5.73 -0.10
C ASP A 19 15.29 6.08 -0.27
N TYR A 20 14.48 5.11 -0.69
CA TYR A 20 13.04 5.31 -0.82
C TYR A 20 12.40 5.71 0.52
N LEU A 21 12.67 4.97 1.58
CA LEU A 21 12.12 5.25 2.90
C LEU A 21 12.60 6.60 3.45
N LYS A 22 13.87 6.93 3.31
CA LYS A 22 14.42 8.24 3.73
C LYS A 22 13.80 9.40 2.96
N THR A 23 13.59 9.24 1.65
CA THR A 23 13.07 10.30 0.79
C THR A 23 11.60 10.59 1.04
N TYR A 24 10.77 9.54 1.16
CA TYR A 24 9.31 9.68 1.18
C TYR A 24 8.66 9.55 2.55
N TYR A 25 9.34 8.95 3.52
CA TYR A 25 8.77 8.64 4.85
C TYR A 25 9.53 9.22 6.02
N SER A 26 10.50 10.10 5.79
CA SER A 26 11.06 10.92 6.86
C SER A 26 9.94 11.78 7.44
N PHE A 27 9.71 11.62 8.73
CA PHE A 27 8.63 12.28 9.46
C PHE A 27 9.19 12.92 10.72
N ASP A 28 9.34 14.25 10.69
CA ASP A 28 9.70 15.04 11.84
C ASP A 28 8.55 15.99 12.17
N SER A 29 7.86 15.72 13.26
CA SER A 29 6.76 16.55 13.75
C SER A 29 7.22 17.94 14.22
N THR A 30 8.53 18.16 14.36
CA THR A 30 9.13 19.41 14.81
C THR A 30 9.67 20.26 13.66
N SER A 31 9.84 19.69 12.46
CA SER A 31 10.32 20.43 11.29
C SER A 31 9.20 21.27 10.67
N SER A 32 9.58 22.39 10.07
CA SER A 32 8.67 23.23 9.29
C SER A 32 8.15 22.57 8.01
N GLU A 33 8.78 21.49 7.57
CA GLU A 33 8.37 20.67 6.43
C GLU A 33 7.63 19.42 6.93
N LYS A 34 6.34 19.58 7.16
CA LYS A 34 5.47 18.45 7.50
C LYS A 34 5.27 17.58 6.26
N ASN A 35 5.33 16.25 6.44
CA ASN A 35 4.93 15.31 5.40
C ASN A 35 3.39 15.25 5.32
N ASP A 36 2.80 16.23 4.66
CA ASP A 36 1.34 16.39 4.58
C ASP A 36 0.66 15.22 3.85
N ILE A 37 1.34 14.62 2.88
CA ILE A 37 0.81 13.43 2.17
C ILE A 37 0.73 12.25 3.12
N LEU A 38 1.78 11.98 3.89
CA LEU A 38 1.78 10.89 4.86
C LEU A 38 0.73 11.12 5.95
N MET A 39 0.61 12.34 6.46
CA MET A 39 -0.42 12.69 7.43
C MET A 39 -1.84 12.51 6.87
N PHE A 40 -2.07 12.91 5.62
CA PHE A 40 -3.33 12.69 4.92
C PHE A 40 -3.67 11.19 4.85
N LEU A 41 -2.73 10.35 4.45
CA LEU A 41 -2.92 8.91 4.36
C LEU A 41 -3.18 8.28 5.74
N LEU A 42 -2.40 8.64 6.75
CA LEU A 42 -2.55 8.11 8.11
C LEU A 42 -3.92 8.46 8.71
N ARG A 43 -4.42 9.68 8.49
CA ARG A 43 -5.77 10.09 8.92
C ARG A 43 -6.87 9.31 8.20
N ASN A 44 -6.71 9.06 6.91
CA ASN A 44 -7.67 8.27 6.15
C ASN A 44 -7.69 6.80 6.57
N PHE A 45 -6.54 6.18 6.83
CA PHE A 45 -6.48 4.82 7.38
C PHE A 45 -7.10 4.74 8.77
N PHE A 46 -6.82 5.72 9.63
CA PHE A 46 -7.45 5.82 10.94
C PHE A 46 -8.98 5.94 10.82
N LYS A 47 -9.47 6.83 9.94
CA LYS A 47 -10.91 6.95 9.68
C LYS A 47 -11.52 5.62 9.25
N THR A 48 -10.95 4.97 8.25
CA THR A 48 -11.49 3.73 7.68
C THR A 48 -11.54 2.59 8.70
N PHE A 49 -10.44 2.33 9.41
CA PHE A 49 -10.35 1.18 10.29
C PHE A 49 -10.93 1.42 11.68
N ILE A 50 -10.79 2.63 12.22
CA ILE A 50 -11.19 2.93 13.60
C ILE A 50 -12.58 3.59 13.65
N LEU A 51 -12.82 4.64 12.85
CA LEU A 51 -14.08 5.39 12.90
C LEU A 51 -15.19 4.73 12.09
N ASP A 52 -14.92 4.32 10.87
CA ASP A 52 -15.90 3.68 9.98
C ASP A 52 -16.03 2.17 10.28
N GLY A 53 -15.08 1.60 11.01
CA GLY A 53 -15.16 0.25 11.55
C GLY A 53 -14.95 -0.87 10.54
N VAL A 54 -14.17 -0.64 9.48
CA VAL A 54 -13.77 -1.71 8.56
C VAL A 54 -12.84 -2.68 9.29
N LYS A 55 -13.28 -3.93 9.46
CA LYS A 55 -12.61 -4.96 10.26
C LYS A 55 -12.87 -6.36 9.73
N GLY A 56 -12.11 -7.33 10.21
CA GLY A 56 -12.28 -8.73 9.85
C GLY A 56 -11.23 -9.64 10.46
N ASN A 57 -11.12 -10.82 9.90
CA ASN A 57 -10.09 -11.77 10.29
C ASN A 57 -8.78 -11.46 9.56
N THR A 58 -8.80 -11.37 8.24
CA THR A 58 -7.61 -11.28 7.40
C THR A 58 -7.61 -10.02 6.54
N LEU A 59 -6.51 -9.28 6.61
CA LEU A 59 -6.16 -8.21 5.67
C LEU A 59 -4.94 -8.66 4.86
N ILE A 60 -4.99 -8.51 3.54
CA ILE A 60 -3.84 -8.70 2.65
C ILE A 60 -3.41 -7.33 2.12
N ARG A 61 -2.16 -6.95 2.36
CA ARG A 61 -1.55 -5.75 1.81
C ARG A 61 -0.66 -6.12 0.62
N ILE A 62 -0.88 -5.46 -0.51
CA ILE A 62 -0.07 -5.59 -1.72
C ILE A 62 0.61 -4.25 -1.99
N GLY A 63 1.92 -4.24 -2.07
CA GLY A 63 2.71 -3.04 -2.28
C GLY A 63 4.04 -3.30 -2.97
N ASN A 64 4.71 -2.21 -3.36
CA ASN A 64 6.01 -2.24 -4.01
C ASN A 64 7.13 -1.64 -3.15
N ALA A 65 6.85 -1.34 -1.89
CA ALA A 65 7.77 -0.69 -0.98
C ALA A 65 7.74 -1.33 0.41
N PRO A 66 8.82 -1.25 1.19
CA PRO A 66 8.91 -1.87 2.50
C PRO A 66 8.28 -1.01 3.60
N THR A 67 7.06 -0.53 3.38
CA THR A 67 6.35 0.37 4.28
C THR A 67 5.44 -0.36 5.25
N ILE A 68 5.23 0.25 6.43
CA ILE A 68 4.31 -0.27 7.44
C ILE A 68 3.23 0.74 7.85
N PHE A 69 3.32 1.99 7.39
CA PHE A 69 2.44 3.07 7.83
C PHE A 69 0.96 2.77 7.57
N GLU A 70 0.66 2.10 6.49
CA GLU A 70 -0.69 1.69 6.08
C GLU A 70 -1.30 0.59 6.97
N LEU A 71 -0.49 -0.04 7.81
CA LEU A 71 -0.89 -1.16 8.67
C LEU A 71 -1.12 -0.75 10.13
N LEU A 72 -0.70 0.45 10.52
CA LEU A 72 -0.70 0.88 11.93
C LEU A 72 -2.10 0.99 12.52
N SER A 73 -3.08 1.51 11.79
CA SER A 73 -4.48 1.51 12.23
C SER A 73 -5.16 0.16 11.95
N ALA A 74 -4.78 -0.52 10.86
CA ALA A 74 -5.35 -1.81 10.49
C ALA A 74 -5.11 -2.91 11.52
N CYS A 75 -3.97 -2.90 12.23
CA CYS A 75 -3.66 -3.92 13.22
C CYS A 75 -4.60 -3.92 14.44
N GLU A 76 -5.38 -2.85 14.63
CA GLU A 76 -6.45 -2.81 15.63
C GLU A 76 -7.72 -3.52 15.17
N SER A 77 -7.91 -3.68 13.87
CA SER A 77 -9.17 -4.11 13.26
C SER A 77 -9.14 -5.49 12.62
N PHE A 78 -7.95 -6.09 12.47
CA PHE A 78 -7.77 -7.42 11.88
C PHE A 78 -6.99 -8.35 12.80
N LYS A 79 -7.35 -9.64 12.79
CA LYS A 79 -6.66 -10.68 13.60
C LYS A 79 -5.32 -11.05 13.01
N GLU A 80 -5.21 -11.02 11.68
CA GLU A 80 -3.99 -11.27 10.94
C GLU A 80 -3.83 -10.34 9.75
N ILE A 81 -2.59 -9.96 9.48
CA ILE A 81 -2.20 -9.20 8.31
C ILE A 81 -1.16 -10.03 7.55
N ILE A 82 -1.39 -10.19 6.24
CA ILE A 82 -0.44 -10.79 5.32
C ILE A 82 0.10 -9.67 4.46
N VAL A 83 1.41 -9.47 4.52
CA VAL A 83 2.09 -8.42 3.78
C VAL A 83 2.74 -9.03 2.55
N THR A 84 2.50 -8.44 1.39
CA THR A 84 3.15 -8.87 0.16
C THR A 84 3.92 -7.75 -0.50
N ASN A 85 4.94 -8.08 -1.24
CA ASN A 85 5.73 -7.13 -1.99
C ASN A 85 6.19 -7.74 -3.32
N TYR A 86 6.42 -6.87 -4.32
CA TYR A 86 6.86 -7.30 -5.64
C TYR A 86 8.31 -7.79 -5.64
N MET A 87 9.16 -7.23 -4.76
CA MET A 87 10.60 -7.51 -4.71
C MET A 87 10.99 -8.16 -3.38
N ASP A 88 11.83 -9.19 -3.46
CA ASP A 88 12.38 -9.87 -2.29
C ASP A 88 13.18 -8.92 -1.38
N ARG A 89 13.95 -7.99 -1.93
CA ARG A 89 14.66 -6.96 -1.14
C ARG A 89 13.75 -6.15 -0.24
N ASN A 90 12.55 -5.81 -0.71
CA ASN A 90 11.56 -5.11 0.10
C ASN A 90 10.95 -6.01 1.17
N CYS A 91 10.75 -7.30 0.86
CA CYS A 91 10.34 -8.28 1.86
C CYS A 91 11.40 -8.41 2.97
N GLN A 92 12.68 -8.47 2.62
CA GLN A 92 13.79 -8.52 3.58
C GLN A 92 13.85 -7.26 4.46
N GLU A 93 13.65 -6.07 3.88
CA GLU A 93 13.64 -4.81 4.64
C GLU A 93 12.46 -4.72 5.62
N LEU A 94 11.29 -5.20 5.22
CA LEU A 94 10.13 -5.36 6.12
C LEU A 94 10.43 -6.32 7.27
N GLU A 95 11.05 -7.46 6.97
CA GLU A 95 11.41 -8.46 7.98
C GLU A 95 12.43 -7.93 8.99
N LYS A 96 13.38 -7.09 8.58
CA LYS A 96 14.29 -6.41 9.50
C LYS A 96 13.53 -5.64 10.57
N TRP A 97 12.53 -4.87 10.17
CA TRP A 97 11.72 -4.11 11.11
C TRP A 97 10.89 -5.03 12.02
N LEU A 98 10.25 -6.05 11.43
CA LEU A 98 9.45 -7.02 12.18
C LEU A 98 10.27 -7.78 13.23
N LYS A 99 11.51 -8.11 12.90
CA LYS A 99 12.46 -8.82 13.79
C LYS A 99 13.28 -7.91 14.68
N LYS A 100 13.10 -6.59 14.61
CA LYS A 100 13.88 -5.58 15.35
C LYS A 100 15.39 -5.66 15.07
N GLU A 101 15.77 -5.98 13.85
CA GLU A 101 17.18 -6.08 13.46
C GLU A 101 17.83 -4.70 13.38
N PRO A 102 19.15 -4.60 13.66
CA PRO A 102 19.89 -3.36 13.48
C PRO A 102 19.80 -2.85 12.03
N GLY A 103 19.69 -1.54 11.86
CA GLY A 103 19.58 -0.90 10.55
C GLY A 103 18.17 -0.88 9.96
N ALA A 104 17.16 -1.41 10.64
CA ALA A 104 15.77 -1.23 10.26
C ALA A 104 15.38 0.26 10.27
N PHE A 105 14.52 0.67 9.35
CA PHE A 105 14.01 2.04 9.30
C PHE A 105 13.28 2.41 10.60
N ASP A 106 13.51 3.61 11.10
CA ASP A 106 12.85 4.10 12.32
C ASP A 106 11.47 4.67 11.99
N TRP A 107 10.43 3.89 12.23
CA TRP A 107 9.03 4.28 12.10
C TRP A 107 8.45 4.97 13.34
N THR A 108 9.22 5.10 14.41
CA THR A 108 8.73 5.64 15.70
C THR A 108 8.00 6.98 15.58
N PRO A 109 8.48 7.98 14.81
CA PRO A 109 7.75 9.25 14.64
C PRO A 109 6.36 9.06 14.02
N VAL A 110 6.26 8.19 13.02
CA VAL A 110 4.99 7.86 12.34
C VAL A 110 4.04 7.11 13.28
N VAL A 111 4.56 6.13 14.01
CA VAL A 111 3.78 5.35 15.01
C VAL A 111 3.24 6.26 16.09
N LYS A 112 4.05 7.18 16.61
CA LYS A 112 3.62 8.17 17.61
C LYS A 112 2.47 9.04 17.11
N TYR A 113 2.54 9.49 15.85
CA TYR A 113 1.46 10.27 15.24
C TYR A 113 0.15 9.46 15.15
N VAL A 114 0.21 8.20 14.74
CA VAL A 114 -0.99 7.34 14.71
C VAL A 114 -1.56 7.13 16.12
N CYS A 115 -0.72 6.89 17.12
CA CYS A 115 -1.15 6.77 18.50
C CYS A 115 -1.78 8.06 19.04
N GLU A 116 -1.31 9.23 18.59
CA GLU A 116 -1.93 10.51 18.91
C GLU A 116 -3.35 10.62 18.30
N LEU A 117 -3.55 10.18 17.05
CA LEU A 117 -4.89 10.07 16.47
C LEU A 117 -5.80 9.14 17.27
N GLU A 118 -5.26 8.08 17.83
CA GLU A 118 -5.98 7.10 18.67
C GLU A 118 -6.17 7.56 20.12
N GLY A 119 -5.62 8.73 20.51
CA GLY A 119 -5.84 9.36 21.80
C GLY A 119 -4.70 9.24 22.82
N ASP A 120 -3.64 8.48 22.55
CA ASP A 120 -2.50 8.35 23.48
C ASP A 120 -1.17 8.08 22.76
N ARG A 121 -0.43 9.17 22.50
CA ARG A 121 0.90 9.15 21.87
C ARG A 121 1.91 8.25 22.61
N LYS A 122 1.77 8.05 23.93
CA LYS A 122 2.72 7.29 24.75
C LYS A 122 2.67 5.79 24.47
N LYS A 123 1.61 5.30 23.87
CA LYS A 123 1.42 3.87 23.55
C LYS A 123 2.13 3.40 22.28
N TRP A 124 3.05 4.19 21.74
CA TRP A 124 3.73 3.87 20.50
C TRP A 124 4.48 2.52 20.52
N ALA A 125 5.14 2.19 21.62
CA ALA A 125 5.85 0.92 21.74
C ALA A 125 4.90 -0.29 21.75
N GLU A 126 3.75 -0.16 22.42
CA GLU A 126 2.69 -1.18 22.40
C GLU A 126 2.10 -1.36 21.00
N LYS A 127 1.91 -0.26 20.27
CA LYS A 127 1.43 -0.26 18.89
C LYS A 127 2.38 -1.00 17.96
N GLU A 128 3.67 -0.73 18.04
CA GLU A 128 4.68 -1.45 17.24
C GLU A 128 4.64 -2.95 17.51
N GLU A 129 4.60 -3.35 18.78
CA GLU A 129 4.53 -4.77 19.15
C GLU A 129 3.24 -5.43 18.68
N LYS A 130 2.13 -4.71 18.74
CA LYS A 130 0.85 -5.21 18.23
C LYS A 130 0.90 -5.45 16.72
N LEU A 131 1.46 -4.52 15.94
CA LEU A 131 1.63 -4.70 14.50
C LEU A 131 2.56 -5.89 14.21
N ARG A 132 3.69 -6.01 14.90
CA ARG A 132 4.61 -7.15 14.74
C ARG A 132 3.93 -8.50 15.01
N ARG A 133 3.05 -8.58 16.02
CA ARG A 133 2.29 -9.81 16.31
C ARG A 133 1.18 -10.07 15.30
N THR A 134 0.59 -9.04 14.72
CA THR A 134 -0.53 -9.15 13.79
C THR A 134 -0.07 -9.56 12.39
N VAL A 135 1.13 -9.15 11.98
CA VAL A 135 1.72 -9.58 10.70
C VAL A 135 2.19 -11.03 10.82
N LYS A 136 1.54 -11.93 10.06
CA LYS A 136 1.81 -13.38 10.13
C LYS A 136 2.74 -13.86 9.03
N GLN A 137 2.72 -13.20 7.85
CA GLN A 137 3.49 -13.61 6.70
C GLN A 137 3.97 -12.38 5.92
N VAL A 138 5.17 -12.49 5.36
CA VAL A 138 5.72 -11.56 4.36
C VAL A 138 6.05 -12.39 3.13
N LEU A 139 5.41 -12.10 1.98
CA LEU A 139 5.47 -12.91 0.77
C LEU A 139 5.79 -12.05 -0.45
N GLU A 140 6.41 -12.67 -1.47
CA GLU A 140 6.46 -12.05 -2.79
C GLU A 140 5.12 -12.16 -3.51
N CYS A 141 4.77 -11.10 -4.28
CA CYS A 141 3.55 -11.01 -5.04
C CYS A 141 3.80 -10.32 -6.39
N ASP A 142 3.35 -10.93 -7.47
CA ASP A 142 3.33 -10.32 -8.80
C ASP A 142 1.89 -10.16 -9.28
N VAL A 143 1.37 -8.94 -9.23
CA VAL A 143 -0.02 -8.60 -9.59
C VAL A 143 -0.34 -8.85 -11.07
N THR A 144 0.69 -8.96 -11.92
CA THR A 144 0.52 -9.24 -13.36
C THR A 144 0.24 -10.71 -13.65
N LYS A 145 0.39 -11.59 -12.65
CA LYS A 145 0.12 -13.02 -12.77
C LYS A 145 -1.31 -13.35 -12.37
N PHE A 146 -1.90 -14.33 -13.06
CA PHE A 146 -3.24 -14.84 -12.74
C PHE A 146 -3.36 -15.31 -11.27
N ASN A 147 -2.33 -15.98 -10.78
CA ASN A 147 -2.16 -16.28 -9.37
C ASN A 147 -1.06 -15.40 -8.79
N PRO A 148 -1.39 -14.25 -8.16
CA PRO A 148 -0.39 -13.26 -7.75
C PRO A 148 0.60 -13.77 -6.71
N VAL A 149 0.21 -14.76 -5.89
CA VAL A 149 1.05 -15.34 -4.83
C VAL A 149 1.22 -16.84 -5.12
N THR A 150 2.23 -17.17 -5.90
CA THR A 150 2.39 -18.46 -6.59
C THR A 150 2.61 -19.65 -5.65
N PHE A 151 3.22 -19.45 -4.48
CA PHE A 151 3.66 -20.55 -3.60
C PHE A 151 2.92 -20.62 -2.27
N ALA A 152 1.90 -19.80 -2.09
CA ALA A 152 1.12 -19.78 -0.85
C ALA A 152 -0.37 -20.00 -1.14
N SER A 153 -1.00 -20.86 -0.36
CA SER A 153 -2.45 -20.89 -0.25
C SER A 153 -2.87 -19.86 0.79
N LEU A 154 -3.40 -18.73 0.35
CA LEU A 154 -3.87 -17.68 1.24
C LEU A 154 -5.35 -17.86 1.57
N PRO A 155 -5.76 -17.56 2.82
CA PRO A 155 -7.18 -17.46 3.12
C PRO A 155 -7.79 -16.29 2.35
N PRO A 156 -9.07 -16.37 1.95
CA PRO A 156 -9.77 -15.23 1.39
C PRO A 156 -9.77 -14.07 2.38
N ALA A 157 -9.39 -12.87 1.91
CA ALA A 157 -9.29 -11.70 2.76
C ALA A 157 -10.64 -11.01 2.97
N ASP A 158 -10.82 -10.41 4.15
CA ASP A 158 -11.91 -9.49 4.44
C ASP A 158 -11.61 -8.07 3.94
N CYS A 159 -10.32 -7.73 3.83
CA CYS A 159 -9.83 -6.47 3.30
C CYS A 159 -8.59 -6.69 2.43
N LEU A 160 -8.56 -6.02 1.29
CA LEU A 160 -7.42 -5.94 0.38
C LEU A 160 -6.94 -4.50 0.33
N LEU A 161 -5.67 -4.27 0.64
CA LEU A 161 -5.06 -2.95 0.63
C LEU A 161 -3.98 -2.91 -0.45
N LEU A 162 -4.21 -2.09 -1.48
CA LEU A 162 -3.27 -1.86 -2.58
C LEU A 162 -2.58 -0.51 -2.39
N CYS A 163 -1.28 -0.53 -2.14
CA CYS A 163 -0.51 0.67 -1.88
C CYS A 163 0.56 0.88 -2.95
N TYR A 164 0.32 1.83 -3.87
CA TYR A 164 1.24 2.24 -4.94
C TYR A 164 1.73 1.12 -5.87
N CYS A 165 0.98 0.02 -6.04
CA CYS A 165 1.50 -1.15 -6.73
C CYS A 165 1.03 -1.31 -8.19
N LEU A 166 -0.26 -1.10 -8.47
CA LEU A 166 -0.81 -1.43 -9.79
C LEU A 166 -0.27 -0.52 -10.90
N GLY A 167 -0.20 0.78 -10.67
CA GLY A 167 0.30 1.75 -11.67
C GLY A 167 1.78 1.57 -11.99
N THR A 168 2.58 1.17 -11.02
CA THR A 168 4.02 0.92 -11.20
C THR A 168 4.29 -0.38 -11.97
N ASN A 169 3.45 -1.39 -11.77
CA ASN A 169 3.61 -2.71 -12.36
C ASN A 169 2.90 -2.86 -13.72
N SER A 170 2.11 -1.90 -14.13
CA SER A 170 1.33 -1.95 -15.36
C SER A 170 1.88 -0.98 -16.41
N LYS A 171 2.18 -1.48 -17.59
CA LYS A 171 2.65 -0.65 -18.71
C LYS A 171 1.52 0.09 -19.44
N ASP A 172 0.30 -0.42 -19.33
CA ASP A 172 -0.90 0.13 -19.95
C ASP A 172 -2.16 -0.20 -19.16
N LEU A 173 -3.30 0.40 -19.54
CA LEU A 173 -4.58 0.20 -18.87
C LEU A 173 -5.11 -1.22 -18.95
N SER A 174 -4.83 -1.94 -20.02
CA SER A 174 -5.26 -3.34 -20.17
C SER A 174 -4.61 -4.22 -19.12
N ILE A 175 -3.30 -4.04 -18.90
CA ILE A 175 -2.56 -4.76 -17.85
C ILE A 175 -3.01 -4.31 -16.47
N TYR A 176 -3.25 -3.02 -16.27
CA TYR A 176 -3.77 -2.48 -15.01
C TYR A 176 -5.12 -3.11 -14.61
N ARG A 177 -6.07 -3.16 -15.54
CA ARG A 177 -7.37 -3.80 -15.32
C ARG A 177 -7.25 -5.30 -15.04
N ALA A 178 -6.40 -6.00 -15.79
CA ALA A 178 -6.12 -7.41 -15.55
C ALA A 178 -5.47 -7.65 -14.16
N ALA A 179 -4.51 -6.81 -13.77
CA ALA A 179 -3.86 -6.89 -12.47
C ALA A 179 -4.86 -6.66 -11.32
N LEU A 180 -5.73 -5.65 -11.42
CA LEU A 180 -6.79 -5.41 -10.44
C LEU A 180 -7.72 -6.64 -10.32
N LYS A 181 -8.07 -7.26 -11.42
CA LYS A 181 -8.89 -8.47 -11.45
C LYS A 181 -8.19 -9.67 -10.80
N ASN A 182 -6.89 -9.84 -11.07
CA ASN A 182 -6.07 -10.90 -10.48
C ASN A 182 -6.03 -10.79 -8.95
N VAL A 183 -5.75 -9.60 -8.42
CA VAL A 183 -5.69 -9.41 -6.97
C VAL A 183 -7.07 -9.46 -6.31
N SER A 184 -8.13 -9.10 -7.02
CA SER A 184 -9.50 -9.17 -6.53
C SER A 184 -9.95 -10.59 -6.22
N SER A 185 -9.32 -11.61 -6.82
CA SER A 185 -9.57 -13.01 -6.48
C SER A 185 -9.20 -13.35 -5.04
N LEU A 186 -8.33 -12.58 -4.41
CA LEU A 186 -7.92 -12.76 -3.01
C LEU A 186 -8.93 -12.19 -2.01
N LEU A 187 -9.89 -11.38 -2.47
CA LEU A 187 -10.88 -10.71 -1.62
C LEU A 187 -12.23 -11.45 -1.64
N LYS A 188 -12.79 -11.68 -0.46
CA LYS A 188 -14.15 -12.23 -0.32
C LYS A 188 -15.20 -11.33 -0.98
N PRO A 189 -16.30 -11.88 -1.50
CA PRO A 189 -17.50 -11.10 -1.76
C PRO A 189 -17.91 -10.32 -0.51
N GLY A 190 -18.33 -9.06 -0.67
CA GLY A 190 -18.62 -8.15 0.43
C GLY A 190 -17.42 -7.58 1.18
N GLY A 191 -16.20 -8.00 0.85
CA GLY A 191 -14.97 -7.47 1.44
C GLY A 191 -14.65 -6.04 0.98
N HIS A 192 -13.73 -5.37 1.67
CA HIS A 192 -13.32 -4.00 1.36
C HIS A 192 -12.02 -3.96 0.57
N LEU A 193 -11.98 -3.10 -0.42
CA LEU A 193 -10.79 -2.73 -1.18
C LEU A 193 -10.38 -1.31 -0.79
N LEU A 194 -9.13 -1.14 -0.36
CA LEU A 194 -8.50 0.16 -0.16
C LEU A 194 -7.39 0.34 -1.18
N MET A 195 -7.35 1.50 -1.83
CA MET A 195 -6.32 1.81 -2.83
C MET A 195 -5.69 3.17 -2.54
N VAL A 196 -4.37 3.18 -2.52
CA VAL A 196 -3.56 4.41 -2.53
C VAL A 196 -2.88 4.50 -3.89
N THR A 197 -3.15 5.55 -4.64
CA THR A 197 -2.67 5.71 -6.02
C THR A 197 -2.10 7.10 -6.26
N THR A 198 -0.96 7.16 -6.94
CA THR A 198 -0.40 8.42 -7.44
C THR A 198 -1.14 8.80 -8.71
N MET A 199 -1.87 9.92 -8.69
CA MET A 199 -2.74 10.35 -9.78
C MET A 199 -1.99 11.18 -10.81
N LYS A 200 -2.28 10.95 -12.10
CA LYS A 200 -1.64 11.62 -13.25
C LYS A 200 -0.12 11.64 -13.13
N CYS A 201 0.44 10.52 -12.69
CA CYS A 201 1.86 10.36 -12.47
C CYS A 201 2.54 9.79 -13.70
N SER A 202 3.60 10.46 -14.16
CA SER A 202 4.46 9.93 -15.20
C SER A 202 5.62 9.12 -14.64
N HIS A 203 6.21 9.58 -13.53
CA HIS A 203 7.34 8.93 -12.89
C HIS A 203 7.56 9.41 -11.46
N PHE A 204 8.37 8.63 -10.71
CA PHE A 204 8.92 9.01 -9.41
C PHE A 204 10.42 8.70 -9.36
N ILE A 205 11.12 9.36 -8.45
CA ILE A 205 12.59 9.27 -8.30
C ILE A 205 12.93 8.54 -7.00
N VAL A 206 13.88 7.60 -7.08
CA VAL A 206 14.54 7.00 -5.93
C VAL A 206 16.05 7.06 -6.15
N GLY A 207 16.76 7.79 -5.29
CA GLY A 207 18.17 8.08 -5.49
C GLY A 207 18.40 8.85 -6.81
N GLN A 208 19.15 8.23 -7.72
CA GLN A 208 19.42 8.79 -9.06
C GLN A 208 18.56 8.16 -10.17
N HIS A 209 17.65 7.27 -9.81
CA HIS A 209 16.88 6.50 -10.77
C HIS A 209 15.44 7.00 -10.89
N LYS A 210 14.98 7.03 -12.13
CA LYS A 210 13.60 7.37 -12.50
C LYS A 210 12.81 6.09 -12.77
N PHE A 211 11.66 5.97 -12.09
CA PHE A 211 10.74 4.84 -12.26
C PHE A 211 9.44 5.32 -12.88
N PRO A 212 8.98 4.69 -13.97
CA PRO A 212 7.75 5.07 -14.63
C PRO A 212 6.52 4.66 -13.83
N CYS A 213 5.46 5.45 -13.94
CA CYS A 213 4.11 5.13 -13.48
C CYS A 213 3.14 5.12 -14.66
N LEU A 214 2.06 4.37 -14.54
CA LEU A 214 0.94 4.51 -15.44
C LEU A 214 0.19 5.80 -15.12
N PHE A 215 0.02 6.65 -16.13
CA PHE A 215 -0.75 7.88 -16.01
C PHE A 215 -2.24 7.56 -15.86
N LEU A 216 -2.82 7.87 -14.70
CA LEU A 216 -4.21 7.59 -14.37
C LEU A 216 -4.95 8.86 -14.01
N GLU A 217 -6.06 9.11 -14.69
CA GLU A 217 -7.07 10.10 -14.30
C GLU A 217 -8.09 9.48 -13.36
N LYS A 218 -8.76 10.33 -12.59
CA LYS A 218 -9.76 9.88 -11.61
C LYS A 218 -10.84 9.02 -12.24
N GLU A 219 -11.40 9.47 -13.34
CA GLU A 219 -12.50 8.81 -14.04
C GLU A 219 -12.10 7.41 -14.52
N VAL A 220 -10.88 7.27 -15.02
CA VAL A 220 -10.32 6.01 -15.50
C VAL A 220 -10.11 5.03 -14.34
N LEU A 221 -9.61 5.52 -13.20
CA LEU A 221 -9.46 4.72 -11.99
C LEU A 221 -10.81 4.24 -11.45
N GLU A 222 -11.78 5.15 -11.34
CA GLU A 222 -13.14 4.81 -10.87
C GLU A 222 -13.83 3.79 -11.79
N GLU A 223 -13.69 3.96 -13.10
CA GLU A 223 -14.24 3.02 -14.08
C GLU A 223 -13.61 1.63 -13.93
N ALA A 224 -12.29 1.54 -13.83
CA ALA A 224 -11.59 0.27 -13.65
C ALA A 224 -12.01 -0.46 -12.36
N VAL A 225 -12.22 0.28 -11.28
CA VAL A 225 -12.69 -0.27 -10.00
C VAL A 225 -14.12 -0.78 -10.11
N LYS A 226 -15.02 -0.02 -10.74
CA LYS A 226 -16.43 -0.44 -10.99
C LYS A 226 -16.52 -1.66 -11.90
N GLU A 227 -15.76 -1.69 -12.99
CA GLU A 227 -15.68 -2.83 -13.91
C GLU A 227 -15.16 -4.11 -13.24
N ALA A 228 -14.31 -3.97 -12.22
CA ALA A 228 -13.82 -5.09 -11.43
C ALA A 228 -14.84 -5.60 -10.39
N GLY A 229 -16.05 -5.01 -10.34
CA GLY A 229 -17.15 -5.47 -9.50
C GLY A 229 -17.22 -4.81 -8.12
N TYR A 230 -16.71 -3.59 -8.00
CA TYR A 230 -16.74 -2.83 -6.74
C TYR A 230 -17.68 -1.63 -6.78
N ASP A 231 -18.26 -1.34 -5.63
CA ASP A 231 -18.96 -0.09 -5.34
C ASP A 231 -18.01 0.83 -4.57
N ILE A 232 -17.77 2.03 -5.13
CA ILE A 232 -16.88 3.03 -4.51
C ILE A 232 -17.63 3.71 -3.36
N LEU A 233 -17.07 3.64 -2.16
CA LEU A 233 -17.62 4.21 -0.94
C LEU A 233 -17.00 5.58 -0.61
N GLN A 234 -15.73 5.77 -0.93
CA GLN A 234 -14.97 6.99 -0.64
C GLN A 234 -13.88 7.19 -1.68
N PHE A 235 -13.69 8.45 -2.07
CA PHE A 235 -12.55 8.90 -2.88
C PHE A 235 -12.08 10.26 -2.36
N GLU A 236 -10.83 10.33 -1.93
CA GLU A 236 -10.20 11.56 -1.41
C GLU A 236 -8.89 11.82 -2.14
N MET A 237 -8.58 13.10 -2.35
CA MET A 237 -7.29 13.55 -2.90
C MET A 237 -6.46 14.23 -1.82
N SER A 238 -5.15 14.01 -1.85
CA SER A 238 -4.24 14.73 -0.95
C SER A 238 -4.30 16.25 -1.20
N PRO A 239 -4.21 17.06 -0.13
CA PRO A 239 -4.26 18.52 -0.26
C PRO A 239 -3.00 19.11 -0.91
N THR A 240 -1.92 18.35 -0.93
CA THR A 240 -0.60 18.74 -1.44
C THR A 240 -0.02 17.66 -2.35
N CYS A 241 1.01 18.03 -3.10
CA CYS A 241 1.80 17.12 -3.94
C CYS A 241 3.22 16.98 -3.37
N TYR A 242 3.90 15.89 -3.73
CA TYR A 242 5.36 15.82 -3.59
C TYR A 242 6.01 16.88 -4.49
N PRO A 243 7.24 17.34 -4.16
CA PRO A 243 8.01 18.20 -5.05
C PRO A 243 8.14 17.58 -6.44
N ALA A 244 8.00 18.39 -7.49
CA ALA A 244 8.10 17.92 -8.88
C ALA A 244 9.48 17.32 -9.22
N SER A 245 10.51 17.65 -8.44
CA SER A 245 11.84 17.02 -8.54
C SER A 245 11.85 15.54 -8.09
N LEU A 246 10.85 15.11 -7.33
CA LEU A 246 10.72 13.73 -6.84
C LEU A 246 9.63 12.95 -7.59
N VAL A 247 8.47 13.56 -7.79
CA VAL A 247 7.33 12.91 -8.42
C VAL A 247 6.61 13.91 -9.32
N GLU A 248 6.45 13.57 -10.58
CA GLU A 248 5.61 14.33 -11.49
C GLU A 248 4.19 13.78 -11.45
N HIS A 249 3.30 14.46 -10.72
CA HIS A 249 1.94 14.00 -10.45
C HIS A 249 0.99 15.15 -10.08
N GLU A 250 -0.30 14.84 -9.96
CA GLU A 250 -1.34 15.79 -9.50
C GLU A 250 -1.94 15.44 -8.13
N GLY A 251 -1.25 14.63 -7.33
CA GLY A 251 -1.65 14.26 -5.97
C GLY A 251 -1.73 12.76 -5.75
N ILE A 252 -2.08 12.40 -4.53
CA ILE A 252 -2.28 11.02 -4.09
C ILE A 252 -3.77 10.83 -3.81
N SER A 253 -4.35 9.77 -4.36
CA SER A 253 -5.73 9.39 -4.05
C SER A 253 -5.80 8.31 -2.99
N TYR A 254 -6.84 8.40 -2.17
CA TYR A 254 -7.25 7.39 -1.23
C TYR A 254 -8.67 6.94 -1.58
N LEU A 255 -8.84 5.66 -1.92
CA LEU A 255 -10.10 5.09 -2.35
C LEU A 255 -10.49 3.93 -1.43
N VAL A 256 -11.76 3.89 -1.02
CA VAL A 256 -12.38 2.75 -0.33
C VAL A 256 -13.54 2.26 -1.18
N ALA A 257 -13.59 0.97 -1.41
CA ALA A 257 -14.68 0.33 -2.15
C ALA A 257 -15.09 -0.99 -1.49
N SER A 258 -16.31 -1.44 -1.75
CA SER A 258 -16.80 -2.76 -1.35
C SER A 258 -16.97 -3.66 -2.56
N LYS A 259 -16.56 -4.93 -2.42
CA LYS A 259 -16.75 -5.93 -3.45
C LYS A 259 -18.22 -6.40 -3.46
N GLY A 260 -18.85 -6.46 -4.62
CA GLY A 260 -20.20 -7.00 -4.77
C GLY A 260 -20.31 -8.42 -4.20
N MET A 261 -21.50 -8.79 -3.73
CA MET A 261 -21.76 -10.10 -3.09
C MET A 261 -21.66 -11.29 -4.06
N GLY A 262 -21.51 -11.05 -5.36
CA GLY A 262 -21.65 -12.10 -6.36
C GLY A 262 -23.15 -12.46 -6.58
N LYS A 263 -23.49 -12.92 -7.75
CA LYS A 263 -24.81 -13.55 -7.92
C LYS A 263 -24.73 -14.91 -7.22
N GLU A 264 -25.63 -15.16 -6.29
CA GLU A 264 -25.94 -16.53 -5.86
C GLU A 264 -26.48 -17.24 -7.10
N ASP A 265 -25.71 -18.19 -7.67
CA ASP A 265 -26.18 -19.11 -8.70
C ASP A 265 -27.03 -20.22 -8.07
#